data_1aa85e8d8c2e45babe2985af9f1224db
#
_entry.id   1aa85e8d8c2e45babe2985af9f1224db
#
_cell.length_a   1.000
_cell.length_b   1.000
_cell.length_c   1.000
_cell.angle_alpha   90.00
_cell.angle_beta   90.00
_cell.angle_gamma   90.00
#
_symmetry.space_group_name_H-M   'P 1'
#
loop_
_entity.id
_entity.type
_entity.pdbx_description
1 polymer ?
#
loop_
_entity_poly.entity_id
_entity_poly.type
_entity_poly.pdbx_seq_one_letter_code
_entity_poly.pdbx_strand_id
1 'polypeptide(L)'
;MQIQAPCPIDMHSREQQPQLSMSFASDFHQCIEGDLAVKSQIGVILPTYCETANIEKLVTEIESLGLPLSILILDDSSPDGTANVARSLQKKHKNILLFTRPKKSGLGTAITDGFKIFLSLEFPPEQIVTMDADYSHNPKEIPRLIEASQEGYELVVGSRYCQDGGTQDWSIMRLAISKIANLVTKLTVNAQISDYTSGMRCYSTDLVRKMIKDLHSHTYEIQIETIRQANLRKSKIEEIPITFVNRKKGRSKLSINEIKDFVSYILSIHRR
;
A
#
# COMPACT_ATOMS: atom_id res chain seq x y z
N MET A 1 11.40 23.90 18.70
CA MET A 1 11.07 22.73 17.88
C MET A 1 10.00 23.19 16.90
N GLN A 2 10.38 23.57 15.69
CA GLN A 2 9.42 24.00 14.66
C GLN A 2 8.68 22.78 14.18
N ILE A 3 7.38 22.75 14.41
CA ILE A 3 6.47 21.76 13.79
C ILE A 3 6.38 22.19 12.33
N GLN A 4 6.94 21.39 11.43
CA GLN A 4 6.81 21.62 9.99
C GLN A 4 5.33 21.54 9.63
N ALA A 5 4.80 22.58 9.00
CA ALA A 5 3.41 22.59 8.56
C ALA A 5 3.15 21.46 7.56
N PRO A 6 1.95 20.87 7.51
CA PRO A 6 1.60 19.86 6.51
C PRO A 6 1.82 20.41 5.09
N CYS A 7 2.21 19.52 4.17
CA CYS A 7 2.47 19.88 2.79
C CYS A 7 1.22 20.54 2.15
N PRO A 8 1.32 21.75 1.59
CA PRO A 8 0.18 22.48 1.03
C PRO A 8 -0.32 21.91 -0.31
N ILE A 9 0.34 20.89 -0.85
CA ILE A 9 0.06 20.37 -2.19
C ILE A 9 -1.01 19.28 -2.13
N ASP A 10 -2.19 19.57 -2.67
CA ASP A 10 -3.22 18.55 -2.96
C ASP A 10 -2.90 17.89 -4.31
N MET A 11 -2.38 16.68 -4.25
CA MET A 11 -1.87 15.92 -5.40
C MET A 11 -2.96 15.54 -6.42
N HIS A 12 -4.22 15.55 -6.00
CA HIS A 12 -5.35 15.15 -6.86
C HIS A 12 -5.99 16.33 -7.62
N SER A 13 -5.68 17.57 -7.25
CA SER A 13 -6.26 18.76 -7.91
C SER A 13 -5.55 19.21 -9.19
N ARG A 14 -4.36 18.65 -9.50
CA ARG A 14 -3.50 19.09 -10.61
C ARG A 14 -3.36 18.13 -11.81
N GLU A 15 -4.06 17.01 -11.81
CA GLU A 15 -3.92 15.96 -12.86
C GLU A 15 -4.44 16.33 -14.25
N GLN A 16 -4.90 17.57 -14.49
CA GLN A 16 -5.53 17.95 -15.76
C GLN A 16 -4.62 18.64 -16.81
N GLN A 17 -3.29 18.67 -16.63
CA GLN A 17 -2.38 19.31 -17.61
C GLN A 17 -1.18 18.42 -17.98
N PRO A 18 -0.96 18.10 -19.28
CA PRO A 18 0.08 17.16 -19.73
C PRO A 18 1.54 17.67 -19.66
N GLN A 19 1.79 18.94 -19.35
CA GLN A 19 3.14 19.56 -19.38
C GLN A 19 3.81 19.68 -17.99
N LEU A 20 3.27 19.05 -16.94
CA LEU A 20 3.68 19.24 -15.54
C LEU A 20 4.59 18.15 -14.96
N SER A 21 5.19 17.25 -15.76
CA SER A 21 5.90 16.08 -15.22
C SER A 21 7.17 16.40 -14.43
N MET A 22 7.94 17.45 -14.78
CA MET A 22 9.18 17.81 -14.05
C MET A 22 8.93 18.72 -12.83
N SER A 23 7.98 19.65 -12.92
CA SER A 23 7.57 20.53 -11.82
C SER A 23 6.87 19.73 -10.70
N PHE A 24 6.11 18.70 -11.06
CA PHE A 24 5.37 17.87 -10.13
C PHE A 24 6.30 17.02 -9.26
N ALA A 25 7.37 16.43 -9.83
CA ALA A 25 8.36 15.67 -9.09
C ALA A 25 9.14 16.55 -8.08
N SER A 26 9.50 17.79 -8.47
CA SER A 26 10.20 18.71 -7.58
C SER A 26 9.36 19.16 -6.38
N ASP A 27 8.07 19.39 -6.58
CA ASP A 27 7.16 19.81 -5.52
C ASP A 27 6.91 18.69 -4.50
N PHE A 28 6.87 17.44 -4.95
CA PHE A 28 6.77 16.25 -4.08
C PHE A 28 7.98 16.10 -3.17
N HIS A 29 9.18 16.22 -3.74
CA HIS A 29 10.42 16.01 -2.98
C HIS A 29 10.56 16.99 -1.83
N GLN A 30 10.03 18.22 -1.93
CA GLN A 30 10.05 19.21 -0.86
C GLN A 30 9.18 18.83 0.35
N CYS A 31 8.20 17.95 0.16
CA CYS A 31 7.26 17.53 1.19
C CYS A 31 7.62 16.16 1.81
N ILE A 32 8.63 15.47 1.28
CA ILE A 32 9.10 14.20 1.80
C ILE A 32 10.26 14.46 2.76
N GLU A 33 10.12 13.98 3.99
CA GLU A 33 11.18 13.99 4.99
C GLU A 33 12.02 12.72 4.89
N GLY A 34 13.34 12.82 4.91
CA GLY A 34 14.28 11.70 4.85
C GLY A 34 15.29 11.81 3.72
N ASP A 35 16.11 10.78 3.55
CA ASP A 35 17.17 10.75 2.53
C ASP A 35 16.64 10.17 1.21
N LEU A 36 16.32 11.02 0.24
CA LEU A 36 15.82 10.62 -1.08
C LEU A 36 16.88 9.96 -1.97
N ALA A 37 18.15 10.04 -1.63
CA ALA A 37 19.25 9.40 -2.35
C ALA A 37 19.56 7.99 -1.84
N VAL A 38 18.79 7.50 -0.86
CA VAL A 38 18.97 6.14 -0.35
C VAL A 38 18.78 5.10 -1.46
N LYS A 39 19.78 4.22 -1.59
CA LYS A 39 19.74 3.11 -2.54
C LYS A 39 19.18 1.88 -1.85
N SER A 40 18.03 1.44 -2.29
CA SER A 40 17.40 0.22 -1.78
C SER A 40 16.85 -0.60 -2.95
N GLN A 41 16.91 -1.94 -2.83
CA GLN A 41 16.29 -2.83 -3.82
C GLN A 41 14.79 -2.97 -3.58
N ILE A 42 14.34 -2.76 -2.34
CA ILE A 42 12.98 -2.99 -1.90
C ILE A 42 12.42 -1.68 -1.31
N GLY A 43 11.27 -1.25 -1.78
CA GLY A 43 10.48 -0.19 -1.17
C GLY A 43 9.32 -0.78 -0.37
N VAL A 44 9.09 -0.34 0.87
CA VAL A 44 7.93 -0.75 1.67
C VAL A 44 7.05 0.46 1.89
N ILE A 45 5.79 0.39 1.47
CA ILE A 45 4.78 1.44 1.65
C ILE A 45 3.92 1.08 2.87
N LEU A 46 3.90 1.98 3.87
CA LEU A 46 3.10 1.89 5.08
C LEU A 46 2.12 3.07 5.14
N PRO A 47 0.89 2.93 4.65
CA PRO A 47 -0.16 3.93 4.86
C PRO A 47 -0.56 3.97 6.33
N THR A 48 -0.58 5.17 6.95
CA THR A 48 -0.90 5.33 8.37
C THR A 48 -2.00 6.36 8.61
N TYR A 49 -2.87 6.04 9.57
CA TYR A 49 -3.80 6.97 10.18
C TYR A 49 -4.14 6.52 11.60
N CYS A 50 -3.60 7.23 12.60
CA CYS A 50 -3.72 6.88 14.03
C CYS A 50 -3.11 5.52 14.37
N GLU A 51 -1.82 5.33 14.03
CA GLU A 51 -1.07 4.09 14.25
C GLU A 51 0.11 4.25 15.23
N THR A 52 0.10 5.28 16.08
CA THR A 52 1.15 5.54 17.10
C THR A 52 1.48 4.30 17.92
N ALA A 53 0.46 3.49 18.26
CA ALA A 53 0.63 2.30 19.09
C ALA A 53 1.32 1.13 18.39
N ASN A 54 1.43 1.16 17.05
CA ASN A 54 1.87 0.05 16.22
C ASN A 54 3.15 0.36 15.43
N ILE A 55 3.29 1.59 14.93
CA ILE A 55 4.27 1.94 13.90
C ILE A 55 5.72 1.72 14.34
N GLU A 56 6.09 2.05 15.60
CA GLU A 56 7.47 1.88 16.07
C GLU A 56 7.88 0.41 16.06
N LYS A 57 7.03 -0.44 16.63
CA LYS A 57 7.30 -1.87 16.69
C LYS A 57 7.33 -2.50 15.29
N LEU A 58 6.37 -2.14 14.42
CA LEU A 58 6.29 -2.65 13.06
C LEU A 58 7.54 -2.31 12.25
N VAL A 59 7.96 -1.03 12.27
CA VAL A 59 9.17 -0.59 11.57
C VAL A 59 10.40 -1.31 12.12
N THR A 60 10.52 -1.45 13.45
CA THR A 60 11.65 -2.17 14.06
C THR A 60 11.70 -3.64 13.61
N GLU A 61 10.55 -4.31 13.50
CA GLU A 61 10.49 -5.68 12.99
C GLU A 61 10.84 -5.78 11.49
N ILE A 62 10.39 -4.83 10.66
CA ILE A 62 10.77 -4.76 9.25
C ILE A 62 12.29 -4.56 9.10
N GLU A 63 12.88 -3.64 9.86
CA GLU A 63 14.33 -3.39 9.87
C GLU A 63 15.12 -4.64 10.32
N SER A 64 14.58 -5.40 11.27
CA SER A 64 15.22 -6.63 11.77
C SER A 64 15.32 -7.75 10.74
N LEU A 65 14.62 -7.64 9.60
CA LEU A 65 14.72 -8.59 8.49
C LEU A 65 16.09 -8.53 7.79
N GLY A 66 16.86 -7.44 7.96
CA GLY A 66 18.19 -7.28 7.36
C GLY A 66 18.19 -7.19 5.83
N LEU A 67 17.09 -6.79 5.24
CA LEU A 67 16.93 -6.64 3.78
C LEU A 67 17.39 -5.25 3.31
N PRO A 68 17.88 -5.10 2.07
CA PRO A 68 18.24 -3.81 1.48
C PRO A 68 16.97 -3.02 1.11
N LEU A 69 16.24 -2.52 2.11
CA LEU A 69 14.95 -1.88 1.92
C LEU A 69 14.94 -0.38 2.31
N SER A 70 13.97 0.35 1.79
CA SER A 70 13.55 1.67 2.30
C SER A 70 12.07 1.61 2.69
N ILE A 71 11.71 2.28 3.78
CA ILE A 71 10.35 2.33 4.30
C ILE A 71 9.77 3.71 4.04
N LEU A 72 8.67 3.78 3.30
CA LEU A 72 7.90 4.99 3.09
C LEU A 72 6.65 4.97 3.97
N ILE A 73 6.63 5.82 4.99
CA ILE A 73 5.45 6.04 5.85
C ILE A 73 4.63 7.18 5.24
N LEU A 74 3.38 6.89 4.85
CA LEU A 74 2.44 7.90 4.38
C LEU A 74 1.42 8.19 5.47
N ASP A 75 1.57 9.32 6.13
CA ASP A 75 0.69 9.71 7.25
C ASP A 75 -0.39 10.69 6.82
N ASP A 76 -1.65 10.31 7.03
CA ASP A 76 -2.83 11.08 6.69
C ASP A 76 -3.18 12.16 7.74
N SER A 77 -2.18 12.97 8.13
CA SER A 77 -2.32 13.98 9.19
C SER A 77 -2.90 13.39 10.48
N SER A 78 -2.30 12.31 10.95
CA SER A 78 -2.74 11.61 12.17
C SER A 78 -2.69 12.54 13.39
N PRO A 79 -3.82 12.73 14.11
CA PRO A 79 -3.85 13.60 15.29
C PRO A 79 -3.21 12.97 16.53
N ASP A 80 -2.90 11.68 16.52
CA ASP A 80 -2.35 10.90 17.64
C ASP A 80 -0.83 10.99 17.79
N GLY A 81 -0.14 11.71 16.89
CA GLY A 81 1.31 11.84 16.89
C GLY A 81 2.07 10.77 16.10
N THR A 82 1.41 9.97 15.26
CA THR A 82 2.05 8.95 14.39
C THR A 82 3.24 9.53 13.61
N ALA A 83 3.10 10.71 12.98
CA ALA A 83 4.18 11.35 12.25
C ALA A 83 5.40 11.70 13.15
N ASN A 84 5.19 12.02 14.42
CA ASN A 84 6.29 12.30 15.35
C ASN A 84 7.07 11.02 15.69
N VAL A 85 6.39 9.90 15.82
CA VAL A 85 7.05 8.58 15.99
C VAL A 85 7.86 8.25 14.75
N ALA A 86 7.32 8.46 13.54
CA ALA A 86 8.05 8.26 12.28
C ALA A 86 9.33 9.12 12.21
N ARG A 87 9.28 10.41 12.58
CA ARG A 87 10.48 11.28 12.67
C ARG A 87 11.51 10.78 13.67
N SER A 88 11.05 10.18 14.78
CA SER A 88 11.95 9.58 15.76
C SER A 88 12.64 8.33 15.21
N LEU A 89 11.96 7.54 14.41
CA LEU A 89 12.49 6.38 13.71
C LEU A 89 13.51 6.77 12.63
N GLN A 90 13.30 7.86 11.89
CA GLN A 90 14.27 8.41 10.92
C GLN A 90 15.63 8.77 11.54
N LYS A 91 15.67 9.11 12.83
CA LYS A 91 16.93 9.36 13.53
C LYS A 91 17.73 8.09 13.75
N LYS A 92 17.04 6.94 13.89
CA LYS A 92 17.64 5.60 14.09
C LYS A 92 17.96 4.92 12.75
N HIS A 93 17.10 5.10 11.75
CA HIS A 93 17.14 4.41 10.45
C HIS A 93 17.10 5.44 9.31
N LYS A 94 18.19 5.52 8.53
CA LYS A 94 18.34 6.52 7.47
C LYS A 94 17.54 6.20 6.19
N ASN A 95 17.06 4.98 6.06
CA ASN A 95 16.27 4.45 4.97
C ASN A 95 14.74 4.65 5.16
N ILE A 96 14.32 5.45 6.14
CA ILE A 96 12.91 5.78 6.36
C ILE A 96 12.58 7.12 5.73
N LEU A 97 11.57 7.11 4.87
CA LEU A 97 10.96 8.29 4.27
C LEU A 97 9.60 8.54 4.95
N LEU A 98 9.28 9.79 5.23
CA LEU A 98 7.98 10.21 5.74
C LEU A 98 7.34 11.21 4.80
N PHE A 99 6.13 10.93 4.36
CA PHE A 99 5.28 11.86 3.64
C PHE A 99 4.01 12.12 4.43
N THR A 100 3.87 13.34 5.00
CA THR A 100 2.66 13.74 5.72
C THR A 100 1.69 14.40 4.75
N ARG A 101 0.58 13.76 4.46
CA ARG A 101 -0.46 14.29 3.57
C ARG A 101 -1.29 15.36 4.29
N PRO A 102 -1.80 16.39 3.58
CA PRO A 102 -2.50 17.52 4.22
C PRO A 102 -3.82 17.13 4.89
N LYS A 103 -4.45 16.04 4.45
CA LYS A 103 -5.72 15.52 4.97
C LYS A 103 -5.82 14.01 4.75
N LYS A 104 -6.74 13.36 5.46
CA LYS A 104 -7.11 11.96 5.21
C LYS A 104 -7.79 11.85 3.85
N SER A 105 -7.16 11.16 2.90
CA SER A 105 -7.60 11.06 1.51
C SER A 105 -7.93 9.63 1.05
N GLY A 106 -7.76 8.64 1.93
CA GLY A 106 -8.10 7.25 1.69
C GLY A 106 -6.91 6.37 1.30
N LEU A 107 -7.08 5.05 1.48
CA LEU A 107 -6.02 4.05 1.28
C LEU A 107 -5.54 4.00 -0.17
N GLY A 108 -6.46 4.05 -1.13
CA GLY A 108 -6.13 3.96 -2.55
C GLY A 108 -5.23 5.09 -2.99
N THR A 109 -5.57 6.33 -2.59
CA THR A 109 -4.72 7.48 -2.88
C THR A 109 -3.37 7.39 -2.17
N ALA A 110 -3.31 6.85 -0.93
CA ALA A 110 -2.05 6.68 -0.21
C ALA A 110 -1.11 5.71 -0.93
N ILE A 111 -1.62 4.56 -1.37
CA ILE A 111 -0.82 3.58 -2.12
C ILE A 111 -0.35 4.17 -3.46
N THR A 112 -1.25 4.86 -4.19
CA THR A 112 -0.91 5.51 -5.46
C THR A 112 0.17 6.58 -5.28
N ASP A 113 0.06 7.40 -4.24
CA ASP A 113 1.08 8.40 -3.90
C ASP A 113 2.41 7.74 -3.53
N GLY A 114 2.38 6.66 -2.75
CA GLY A 114 3.56 5.88 -2.43
C GLY A 114 4.26 5.31 -3.66
N PHE A 115 3.51 4.80 -4.63
CA PHE A 115 4.06 4.37 -5.91
C PHE A 115 4.70 5.53 -6.67
N LYS A 116 4.02 6.68 -6.78
CA LYS A 116 4.55 7.88 -7.43
C LYS A 116 5.86 8.34 -6.78
N ILE A 117 5.92 8.34 -5.44
CA ILE A 117 7.11 8.72 -4.68
C ILE A 117 8.28 7.78 -5.00
N PHE A 118 8.10 6.46 -4.87
CA PHE A 118 9.17 5.52 -5.18
C PHE A 118 9.63 5.58 -6.65
N LEU A 119 8.70 5.80 -7.59
CA LEU A 119 9.05 5.98 -9.00
C LEU A 119 9.82 7.28 -9.30
N SER A 120 9.70 8.28 -8.44
CA SER A 120 10.36 9.59 -8.59
C SER A 120 11.74 9.67 -7.95
N LEU A 121 12.16 8.67 -7.16
CA LEU A 121 13.49 8.63 -6.58
C LEU A 121 14.56 8.53 -7.66
N GLU A 122 15.75 9.05 -7.38
CA GLU A 122 16.92 8.88 -8.26
C GLU A 122 17.24 7.40 -8.49
N PHE A 123 17.06 6.57 -7.44
CA PHE A 123 17.26 5.12 -7.48
C PHE A 123 15.97 4.43 -7.05
N PRO A 124 14.98 4.26 -7.97
CA PRO A 124 13.75 3.55 -7.66
C PRO A 124 14.04 2.11 -7.23
N PRO A 125 13.37 1.56 -6.21
CA PRO A 125 13.54 0.16 -5.82
C PRO A 125 13.08 -0.78 -6.95
N GLU A 126 13.58 -2.00 -6.99
CA GLU A 126 13.18 -3.02 -7.97
C GLU A 126 11.81 -3.62 -7.64
N GLN A 127 11.53 -3.79 -6.35
CA GLN A 127 10.25 -4.27 -5.83
C GLN A 127 9.63 -3.27 -4.86
N ILE A 128 8.31 -3.17 -4.88
CA ILE A 128 7.54 -2.33 -3.96
C ILE A 128 6.54 -3.20 -3.21
N VAL A 129 6.69 -3.26 -1.88
CA VAL A 129 5.77 -3.96 -0.98
C VAL A 129 4.77 -2.97 -0.40
N THR A 130 3.51 -3.35 -0.35
CA THR A 130 2.48 -2.65 0.43
C THR A 130 2.03 -3.53 1.58
N MET A 131 1.78 -2.94 2.75
CA MET A 131 1.17 -3.62 3.88
C MET A 131 0.48 -2.64 4.83
N ASP A 132 -0.50 -3.12 5.59
CA ASP A 132 -1.16 -2.31 6.61
C ASP A 132 -0.25 -2.10 7.82
N ALA A 133 -0.33 -0.91 8.44
CA ALA A 133 0.49 -0.54 9.59
C ALA A 133 -0.10 -0.96 10.96
N ASP A 134 -1.20 -1.72 10.97
CA ASP A 134 -1.98 -2.07 12.17
C ASP A 134 -1.66 -3.47 12.76
N TYR A 135 -0.56 -4.09 12.31
CA TYR A 135 -0.17 -5.45 12.70
C TYR A 135 -1.13 -6.57 12.28
N SER A 136 -2.05 -6.32 11.37
CA SER A 136 -2.85 -7.39 10.79
C SER A 136 -2.07 -8.26 9.80
N HIS A 137 -1.01 -7.72 9.22
CA HIS A 137 -0.04 -8.41 8.39
C HIS A 137 1.26 -8.66 9.17
N ASN A 138 1.81 -9.87 9.07
CA ASN A 138 3.08 -10.21 9.70
C ASN A 138 4.24 -9.73 8.80
N PRO A 139 5.13 -8.83 9.27
CA PRO A 139 6.26 -8.37 8.44
C PRO A 139 7.22 -9.48 8.04
N LYS A 140 7.26 -10.60 8.75
CA LYS A 140 8.07 -11.77 8.41
C LYS A 140 7.67 -12.45 7.09
N GLU A 141 6.52 -12.08 6.51
CA GLU A 141 6.10 -12.56 5.18
C GLU A 141 6.76 -11.76 4.04
N ILE A 142 7.35 -10.59 4.32
CA ILE A 142 8.01 -9.75 3.30
C ILE A 142 9.08 -10.54 2.51
N PRO A 143 10.00 -11.30 3.13
CA PRO A 143 10.99 -12.06 2.37
C PRO A 143 10.38 -13.03 1.35
N ARG A 144 9.30 -13.72 1.71
CA ARG A 144 8.61 -14.68 0.83
C ARG A 144 7.96 -14.01 -0.37
N LEU A 145 7.37 -12.81 -0.15
CA LEU A 145 6.81 -11.99 -1.23
C LEU A 145 7.90 -11.55 -2.22
N ILE A 146 9.06 -11.15 -1.69
CA ILE A 146 10.21 -10.72 -2.50
C ILE A 146 10.78 -11.91 -3.29
N GLU A 147 10.97 -13.06 -2.65
CA GLU A 147 11.45 -14.29 -3.28
C GLU A 147 10.58 -14.66 -4.48
N ALA A 148 9.26 -14.74 -4.32
CA ALA A 148 8.35 -15.00 -5.42
C ALA A 148 8.44 -13.94 -6.53
N SER A 149 8.59 -12.65 -6.17
CA SER A 149 8.79 -11.60 -7.18
C SER A 149 10.10 -11.78 -7.95
N GLN A 150 11.18 -12.24 -7.31
CA GLN A 150 12.46 -12.52 -7.94
C GLN A 150 12.40 -13.73 -8.88
N GLU A 151 11.46 -14.65 -8.68
CA GLU A 151 11.16 -15.76 -9.63
C GLU A 151 10.44 -15.27 -10.90
N GLY A 152 10.17 -13.97 -11.01
CA GLY A 152 9.61 -13.34 -12.19
C GLY A 152 8.10 -13.09 -12.15
N TYR A 153 7.49 -13.16 -10.97
CA TYR A 153 6.11 -12.69 -10.77
C TYR A 153 6.08 -11.17 -10.61
N GLU A 154 5.30 -10.48 -11.44
CA GLU A 154 5.22 -9.02 -11.43
C GLU A 154 4.31 -8.49 -10.30
N LEU A 155 3.35 -9.31 -9.85
CA LEU A 155 2.50 -9.06 -8.69
C LEU A 155 2.43 -10.33 -7.83
N VAL A 156 2.83 -10.21 -6.56
CA VAL A 156 2.67 -11.27 -5.57
C VAL A 156 1.68 -10.81 -4.51
N VAL A 157 0.65 -11.62 -4.25
CA VAL A 157 -0.41 -11.33 -3.29
C VAL A 157 -0.25 -12.24 -2.06
N GLY A 158 -0.09 -11.65 -0.88
CA GLY A 158 -0.22 -12.39 0.37
C GLY A 158 -1.68 -12.76 0.59
N SER A 159 -2.04 -14.01 0.34
CA SER A 159 -3.41 -14.51 0.26
C SER A 159 -3.86 -15.20 1.55
N ARG A 160 -5.06 -14.86 1.99
CA ARG A 160 -5.76 -15.53 3.10
C ARG A 160 -6.57 -16.73 2.63
N TYR A 161 -6.77 -16.87 1.32
CA TYR A 161 -7.73 -17.82 0.73
C TYR A 161 -7.10 -18.83 -0.23
N CYS A 162 -5.82 -18.75 -0.53
CA CYS A 162 -5.09 -19.84 -1.15
C CYS A 162 -4.84 -20.98 -0.16
N GLN A 163 -4.31 -22.11 -0.63
CA GLN A 163 -3.94 -23.23 0.23
C GLN A 163 -2.96 -22.76 1.32
N ASP A 164 -3.17 -23.20 2.55
CA ASP A 164 -2.39 -22.83 3.76
C ASP A 164 -2.51 -21.35 4.19
N GLY A 165 -3.33 -20.55 3.52
CA GLY A 165 -3.69 -19.20 3.95
C GLY A 165 -4.78 -19.19 5.00
N GLY A 166 -4.90 -18.10 5.78
CA GLY A 166 -5.90 -18.06 6.83
C GLY A 166 -6.16 -16.69 7.45
N THR A 167 -7.17 -16.69 8.33
CA THR A 167 -7.51 -15.53 9.17
C THR A 167 -7.60 -15.96 10.63
N GLN A 168 -7.09 -15.14 11.53
CA GLN A 168 -7.16 -15.36 12.97
C GLN A 168 -8.02 -14.29 13.63
N ASP A 169 -8.85 -14.71 14.60
CA ASP A 169 -9.72 -13.83 15.40
C ASP A 169 -10.76 -13.03 14.59
N TRP A 170 -11.19 -13.56 13.43
CA TRP A 170 -12.28 -12.98 12.66
C TRP A 170 -13.63 -13.55 13.08
N SER A 171 -14.66 -12.70 13.14
CA SER A 171 -16.02 -13.17 13.27
C SER A 171 -16.47 -13.92 12.00
N ILE A 172 -17.36 -14.88 12.16
CA ILE A 172 -17.95 -15.65 11.03
C ILE A 172 -18.57 -14.71 10.00
N MET A 173 -19.25 -13.65 10.47
CA MET A 173 -19.86 -12.65 9.59
C MET A 173 -18.80 -11.91 8.75
N ARG A 174 -17.70 -11.48 9.35
CA ARG A 174 -16.61 -10.81 8.62
C ARG A 174 -16.00 -11.73 7.58
N LEU A 175 -15.80 -13.00 7.93
CA LEU A 175 -15.27 -13.99 7.00
C LEU A 175 -16.24 -14.21 5.82
N ALA A 176 -17.56 -14.34 6.09
CA ALA A 176 -18.57 -14.50 5.05
C ALA A 176 -18.61 -13.30 4.09
N ILE A 177 -18.64 -12.07 4.63
CA ILE A 177 -18.61 -10.84 3.81
C ILE A 177 -17.36 -10.80 2.94
N SER A 178 -16.19 -11.09 3.50
CA SER A 178 -14.94 -11.08 2.76
C SER A 178 -14.90 -12.15 1.66
N LYS A 179 -15.38 -13.36 1.92
CA LYS A 179 -15.48 -14.42 0.91
C LYS A 179 -16.45 -14.05 -0.23
N ILE A 180 -17.61 -13.46 0.10
CA ILE A 180 -18.58 -12.98 -0.90
C ILE A 180 -17.93 -11.88 -1.76
N ALA A 181 -17.27 -10.91 -1.14
CA ALA A 181 -16.57 -9.85 -1.87
C ALA A 181 -15.52 -10.41 -2.84
N ASN A 182 -14.71 -11.38 -2.40
CA ASN A 182 -13.74 -12.05 -3.25
C ASN A 182 -14.39 -12.84 -4.39
N LEU A 183 -15.49 -13.55 -4.12
CA LEU A 183 -16.22 -14.29 -5.16
C LEU A 183 -16.78 -13.36 -6.23
N VAL A 184 -17.44 -12.27 -5.83
CA VAL A 184 -17.99 -11.26 -6.76
C VAL A 184 -16.85 -10.64 -7.60
N THR A 185 -15.73 -10.29 -6.96
CA THR A 185 -14.58 -9.73 -7.65
C THR A 185 -13.96 -10.74 -8.64
N LYS A 186 -13.84 -12.00 -8.25
CA LYS A 186 -13.34 -13.08 -9.12
C LYS A 186 -14.16 -13.21 -10.39
N LEU A 187 -15.48 -13.18 -10.28
CA LEU A 187 -16.39 -13.25 -11.43
C LEU A 187 -16.25 -12.02 -12.36
N THR A 188 -15.85 -10.89 -11.81
CA THR A 188 -15.75 -9.61 -12.55
C THR A 188 -14.38 -9.41 -13.19
N VAL A 189 -13.31 -9.64 -12.43
CA VAL A 189 -11.91 -9.37 -12.85
C VAL A 189 -11.32 -10.58 -13.57
N ASN A 190 -11.77 -11.79 -13.22
CA ASN A 190 -11.37 -13.07 -13.81
C ASN A 190 -9.83 -13.29 -13.80
N ALA A 191 -9.14 -12.88 -12.75
CA ALA A 191 -7.75 -13.26 -12.51
C ALA A 191 -7.70 -14.63 -11.81
N GLN A 192 -6.62 -15.38 -12.03
CA GLN A 192 -6.44 -16.74 -11.48
C GLN A 192 -5.91 -16.70 -10.04
N ILE A 193 -6.63 -15.97 -9.16
CA ILE A 193 -6.29 -15.82 -7.74
C ILE A 193 -7.53 -15.99 -6.85
N SER A 194 -7.30 -16.15 -5.55
CA SER A 194 -8.32 -16.39 -4.52
C SER A 194 -8.59 -15.17 -3.65
N ASP A 195 -7.58 -14.29 -3.44
CA ASP A 195 -7.69 -13.12 -2.57
C ASP A 195 -7.46 -11.79 -3.30
N TYR A 196 -8.55 -11.14 -3.66
CA TYR A 196 -8.54 -9.83 -4.32
C TYR A 196 -8.45 -8.65 -3.35
N THR A 197 -8.65 -8.89 -2.06
CA THR A 197 -8.86 -7.84 -1.06
C THR A 197 -7.72 -7.75 -0.03
N SER A 198 -6.71 -8.60 -0.13
CA SER A 198 -5.52 -8.50 0.72
C SER A 198 -4.71 -7.25 0.42
N GLY A 199 -4.25 -6.55 1.47
CA GLY A 199 -3.39 -5.37 1.36
C GLY A 199 -1.89 -5.69 1.37
N MET A 200 -1.50 -6.93 1.68
CA MET A 200 -0.10 -7.34 1.68
C MET A 200 0.30 -7.84 0.30
N ARG A 201 1.14 -7.08 -0.39
CA ARG A 201 1.51 -7.35 -1.78
C ARG A 201 2.93 -6.93 -2.09
N CYS A 202 3.53 -7.58 -3.07
CA CYS A 202 4.76 -7.14 -3.71
C CYS A 202 4.50 -6.91 -5.19
N TYR A 203 4.97 -5.79 -5.69
CA TYR A 203 4.88 -5.38 -7.08
C TYR A 203 6.28 -5.21 -7.67
N SER A 204 6.52 -5.67 -8.88
CA SER A 204 7.67 -5.19 -9.63
C SER A 204 7.49 -3.70 -9.96
N THR A 205 8.55 -2.93 -9.88
CA THR A 205 8.51 -1.51 -10.22
C THR A 205 8.11 -1.27 -11.67
N ASP A 206 8.44 -2.19 -12.56
CA ASP A 206 8.02 -2.13 -13.96
C ASP A 206 6.51 -2.29 -14.15
N LEU A 207 5.86 -3.17 -13.38
CA LEU A 207 4.40 -3.25 -13.37
C LEU A 207 3.79 -1.93 -12.87
N VAL A 208 4.32 -1.38 -11.77
CA VAL A 208 3.84 -0.11 -11.22
C VAL A 208 3.94 1.01 -12.25
N ARG A 209 5.08 1.14 -12.97
CA ARG A 209 5.23 2.14 -14.06
C ARG A 209 4.17 1.99 -15.15
N LYS A 210 3.86 0.75 -15.52
CA LYS A 210 2.87 0.45 -16.57
C LYS A 210 1.44 0.80 -16.14
N MET A 211 1.10 0.64 -14.84
CA MET A 211 -0.29 0.78 -14.37
C MET A 211 -0.60 2.09 -13.66
N ILE A 212 0.40 2.86 -13.24
CA ILE A 212 0.21 4.01 -12.34
C ILE A 212 -0.77 5.06 -12.87
N LYS A 213 -0.82 5.26 -14.19
CA LYS A 213 -1.72 6.22 -14.85
C LYS A 213 -3.18 5.76 -14.90
N ASP A 214 -3.40 4.47 -14.68
CA ASP A 214 -4.73 3.83 -14.74
C ASP A 214 -5.28 3.50 -13.35
N LEU A 215 -4.59 3.95 -12.29
CA LEU A 215 -5.05 3.81 -10.90
C LEU A 215 -5.83 5.06 -10.49
N HIS A 216 -7.11 4.87 -10.20
CA HIS A 216 -8.05 5.95 -9.87
C HIS A 216 -8.82 5.70 -8.57
N SER A 217 -8.58 4.58 -7.91
CA SER A 217 -9.26 4.20 -6.68
C SER A 217 -8.85 5.07 -5.50
N HIS A 218 -9.83 5.50 -4.71
CA HIS A 218 -9.60 6.36 -3.55
C HIS A 218 -9.48 5.57 -2.24
N THR A 219 -10.17 4.44 -2.11
CA THR A 219 -10.22 3.67 -0.86
C THR A 219 -9.75 2.22 -1.05
N TYR A 220 -10.40 1.25 -0.44
CA TYR A 220 -9.95 -0.16 -0.46
C TYR A 220 -10.06 -0.85 -1.83
N GLU A 221 -10.83 -0.29 -2.75
CA GLU A 221 -10.97 -0.79 -4.11
C GLU A 221 -9.64 -0.78 -4.89
N ILE A 222 -8.64 -0.05 -4.43
CA ILE A 222 -7.27 -0.08 -4.98
C ILE A 222 -6.71 -1.51 -5.03
N GLN A 223 -7.08 -2.35 -4.06
CA GLN A 223 -6.64 -3.73 -4.04
C GLN A 223 -7.19 -4.52 -5.23
N ILE A 224 -8.41 -4.24 -5.63
CA ILE A 224 -9.04 -4.88 -6.80
C ILE A 224 -8.48 -4.27 -8.08
N GLU A 225 -8.33 -2.94 -8.09
CA GLU A 225 -7.87 -2.19 -9.26
C GLU A 225 -6.47 -2.63 -9.68
N THR A 226 -5.52 -2.77 -8.75
CA THR A 226 -4.16 -3.20 -9.06
C THR A 226 -4.12 -4.62 -9.64
N ILE A 227 -4.92 -5.55 -9.14
CA ILE A 227 -5.04 -6.90 -9.72
C ILE A 227 -5.65 -6.82 -11.13
N ARG A 228 -6.73 -6.03 -11.29
CA ARG A 228 -7.35 -5.84 -12.60
C ARG A 228 -6.35 -5.26 -13.61
N GLN A 229 -5.60 -4.24 -13.22
CA GLN A 229 -4.59 -3.62 -14.07
C GLN A 229 -3.44 -4.59 -14.43
N ALA A 230 -3.00 -5.41 -13.49
CA ALA A 230 -2.03 -6.47 -13.75
C ALA A 230 -2.59 -7.53 -14.73
N ASN A 231 -3.82 -8.00 -14.49
CA ASN A 231 -4.49 -9.00 -15.32
C ASN A 231 -4.71 -8.50 -16.76
N LEU A 232 -5.15 -7.25 -16.96
CA LEU A 232 -5.30 -6.62 -18.29
C LEU A 232 -3.98 -6.56 -19.06
N ARG A 233 -2.85 -6.46 -18.35
CA ARG A 233 -1.49 -6.43 -18.93
C ARG A 233 -0.90 -7.82 -19.10
N LYS A 234 -1.64 -8.87 -18.74
CA LYS A 234 -1.19 -10.27 -18.75
C LYS A 234 0.07 -10.48 -17.90
N SER A 235 0.19 -9.69 -16.84
CA SER A 235 1.29 -9.83 -15.88
C SER A 235 1.20 -11.16 -15.14
N LYS A 236 2.36 -11.72 -14.80
CA LYS A 236 2.41 -12.93 -13.96
C LYS A 236 2.04 -12.58 -12.53
N ILE A 237 0.96 -13.19 -12.03
CA ILE A 237 0.45 -12.97 -10.68
C ILE A 237 0.61 -14.28 -9.89
N GLU A 238 1.08 -14.20 -8.64
CA GLU A 238 1.22 -15.33 -7.72
C GLU A 238 0.53 -15.04 -6.40
N GLU A 239 0.07 -16.07 -5.71
CA GLU A 239 -0.43 -16.02 -4.35
C GLU A 239 0.49 -16.78 -3.41
N ILE A 240 0.93 -16.14 -2.34
CA ILE A 240 1.58 -16.84 -1.24
C ILE A 240 0.67 -16.87 -0.02
N PRO A 241 0.59 -17.99 0.73
CA PRO A 241 -0.26 -18.07 1.90
C PRO A 241 0.26 -17.18 3.02
N ILE A 242 -0.64 -16.36 3.57
CA ILE A 242 -0.39 -15.57 4.79
C ILE A 242 -1.50 -15.81 5.81
N THR A 243 -1.20 -15.57 7.08
CA THR A 243 -2.21 -15.50 8.14
C THR A 243 -2.47 -14.04 8.49
N PHE A 244 -3.71 -13.59 8.22
CA PHE A 244 -4.15 -12.26 8.62
C PHE A 244 -4.70 -12.32 10.05
N VAL A 245 -4.10 -11.57 10.97
CA VAL A 245 -4.52 -11.52 12.37
C VAL A 245 -5.43 -10.30 12.58
N ASN A 246 -6.54 -10.48 13.32
CA ASN A 246 -7.36 -9.33 13.64
C ASN A 246 -6.56 -8.35 14.52
N ARG A 247 -6.59 -7.05 14.16
CA ARG A 247 -5.87 -6.02 14.94
C ARG A 247 -6.26 -6.07 16.42
N LYS A 248 -5.27 -6.00 17.30
CA LYS A 248 -5.47 -5.99 18.75
C LYS A 248 -5.78 -4.59 19.30
N LYS A 249 -5.37 -3.54 18.57
CA LYS A 249 -5.55 -2.12 18.94
C LYS A 249 -6.15 -1.36 17.76
N GLY A 250 -7.00 -0.37 18.04
CA GLY A 250 -7.69 0.44 17.04
C GLY A 250 -9.08 -0.07 16.69
N ARG A 251 -9.86 0.75 15.94
CA ARG A 251 -11.22 0.39 15.48
C ARG A 251 -11.19 -0.11 14.04
N SER A 252 -12.01 -1.09 13.72
CA SER A 252 -12.22 -1.53 12.33
C SER A 252 -12.74 -0.35 11.52
N LYS A 253 -12.08 -0.10 10.38
CA LYS A 253 -12.43 1.01 9.48
C LYS A 253 -13.46 0.59 8.42
N LEU A 254 -13.94 -0.67 8.44
CA LEU A 254 -14.96 -1.11 7.48
C LEU A 254 -16.27 -0.36 7.75
N SER A 255 -16.54 0.64 6.93
CA SER A 255 -17.74 1.49 7.01
C SER A 255 -18.73 1.14 5.90
N ILE A 256 -19.98 1.58 6.05
CA ILE A 256 -21.00 1.44 5.00
C ILE A 256 -20.54 2.14 3.70
N ASN A 257 -19.77 3.23 3.82
CA ASN A 257 -19.24 3.93 2.65
C ASN A 257 -18.24 3.08 1.86
N GLU A 258 -17.36 2.34 2.53
CA GLU A 258 -16.42 1.41 1.86
C GLU A 258 -17.14 0.28 1.12
N ILE A 259 -18.25 -0.20 1.67
CA ILE A 259 -19.10 -1.19 0.96
C ILE A 259 -19.74 -0.56 -0.28
N LYS A 260 -20.21 0.68 -0.19
CA LYS A 260 -20.76 1.42 -1.35
C LYS A 260 -19.70 1.66 -2.41
N ASP A 261 -18.49 2.07 -2.01
CA ASP A 261 -17.36 2.31 -2.93
C ASP A 261 -16.97 1.01 -3.64
N PHE A 262 -16.87 -0.11 -2.91
CA PHE A 262 -16.66 -1.42 -3.48
C PHE A 262 -17.73 -1.79 -4.53
N VAL A 263 -19.01 -1.69 -4.19
CA VAL A 263 -20.12 -2.01 -5.11
C VAL A 263 -20.09 -1.09 -6.34
N SER A 264 -19.87 0.22 -6.12
CA SER A 264 -19.76 1.20 -7.21
C SER A 264 -18.60 0.86 -8.15
N TYR A 265 -17.44 0.50 -7.58
CA TYR A 265 -16.28 0.09 -8.37
C TYR A 265 -16.58 -1.17 -9.21
N ILE A 266 -17.14 -2.23 -8.61
CA ILE A 266 -17.50 -3.46 -9.32
C ILE A 266 -18.47 -3.17 -10.48
N LEU A 267 -19.47 -2.32 -10.25
CA LEU A 267 -20.42 -1.93 -11.31
C LEU A 267 -19.75 -1.11 -12.41
N SER A 268 -18.73 -0.29 -12.07
CA SER A 268 -18.01 0.51 -13.05
C SER A 268 -17.13 -0.33 -13.99
N ILE A 269 -16.62 -1.46 -13.52
CA ILE A 269 -15.82 -2.40 -14.33
C ILE A 269 -16.63 -2.95 -15.51
N HIS A 270 -17.93 -3.22 -15.30
CA HIS A 270 -18.83 -3.75 -16.34
C HIS A 270 -19.27 -2.72 -17.39
N ARG A 271 -19.06 -1.42 -17.10
CA ARG A 271 -19.45 -0.34 -18.01
C ARG A 271 -18.32 0.15 -18.92
N ARG A 272 -17.11 -0.32 -18.68
CA ARG A 272 -15.91 -0.02 -19.46
C ARG A 272 -15.42 -1.25 -20.21
#